data_ab524e8ea970a24dcc26c6c544d274ed
#
_entry.id   ab524e8ea970a24dcc26c6c544d274ed
#
_cell.length_a   1.000
_cell.length_b   1.000
_cell.length_c   1.000
_cell.angle_alpha   90.00
_cell.angle_beta   90.00
_cell.angle_gamma   90.00
#
_symmetry.space_group_name_H-M   'P 1'
#
loop_
_entity.id
_entity.type
_entity.pdbx_description
1 polymer ?
#
loop_
_entity_poly.entity_id
_entity_poly.type
_entity_poly.pdbx_seq_one_letter_code
_entity_poly.pdbx_strand_id
1 'polypeptide(L)'
;RVLSAAIALLFVAVGCKDSDEEIPPPSEKYTFDIAVSDIRVADAVVTVTPSDALATYYCSVVKKADFDKLGSDEAYLDDDIDYLKAQAEKKQLTFKAYLETVIATGSEPIKFVTLEPSTDYYAYVYGITPEGRVTSDLKKTPFTTATPEPTELTFEFKVENITMTAADIAVIPSDDEAPYYFDVIAAAAYEGMSEDEILADVLDAIIPAYLTQGPDGYPAEMFEGMLALKPGTEYYVYAIGYDAEKEEPTSELQMYKFSTTAPTGEAPDLTFSARAGDADGNNTSTMIYCTAVSE
;
A
#
# COMPACT_ATOMS: atom_id res chain seq x y z
N ARG A 1 -6.45 3.66 13.60
CA ARG A 1 -5.63 2.52 13.15
C ARG A 1 -5.43 2.66 11.66
N VAL A 2 -4.30 3.21 11.25
CA VAL A 2 -3.82 3.14 9.88
C VAL A 2 -2.91 1.93 9.84
N LEU A 3 -3.41 0.78 9.39
CA LEU A 3 -2.61 -0.37 9.02
C LEU A 3 -2.73 -0.49 7.50
N SER A 4 -1.82 0.13 6.80
CA SER A 4 -1.57 -0.17 5.39
C SER A 4 -0.42 -1.16 5.33
N ALA A 5 -0.69 -2.42 5.63
CA ALA A 5 0.21 -3.50 5.26
C ALA A 5 -0.25 -4.05 3.91
N ALA A 6 0.35 -3.60 2.83
CA ALA A 6 0.18 -4.22 1.52
C ALA A 6 0.96 -5.53 1.52
N ILE A 7 0.25 -6.66 1.65
CA ILE A 7 0.83 -7.99 1.53
C ILE A 7 0.94 -8.33 0.05
N ALA A 8 2.14 -8.26 -0.51
CA ALA A 8 2.43 -8.83 -1.82
C ALA A 8 2.65 -10.34 -1.66
N LEU A 9 1.58 -11.14 -1.72
CA LEU A 9 1.68 -12.60 -1.74
C LEU A 9 1.99 -13.06 -3.16
N LEU A 10 3.22 -13.50 -3.39
CA LEU A 10 3.58 -14.23 -4.61
C LEU A 10 3.24 -15.71 -4.41
N PHE A 11 2.10 -16.16 -4.91
CA PHE A 11 1.75 -17.59 -4.91
C PHE A 11 2.53 -18.32 -6.00
N VAL A 12 3.46 -19.17 -5.60
CA VAL A 12 3.94 -20.26 -6.47
C VAL A 12 3.02 -21.47 -6.22
N ALA A 13 2.19 -21.79 -7.19
CA ALA A 13 1.35 -22.98 -7.15
C ALA A 13 2.26 -24.24 -7.24
N VAL A 14 2.49 -24.90 -6.13
CA VAL A 14 3.03 -26.25 -6.10
C VAL A 14 1.87 -27.24 -6.18
N GLY A 15 1.92 -28.09 -7.19
CA GLY A 15 0.87 -29.02 -7.55
C GLY A 15 0.48 -29.98 -6.44
N CYS A 16 -0.81 -30.21 -6.33
CA CYS A 16 -1.44 -31.21 -5.48
C CYS A 16 -0.87 -32.60 -5.72
N LYS A 17 -0.43 -33.21 -4.64
CA LYS A 17 -0.39 -34.66 -4.51
C LYS A 17 -1.42 -35.02 -3.45
N ASP A 18 -2.49 -35.70 -3.89
CA ASP A 18 -3.46 -36.31 -2.98
C ASP A 18 -2.73 -37.33 -2.09
N SER A 19 -2.60 -36.99 -0.82
CA SER A 19 -2.39 -37.91 0.26
C SER A 19 -3.43 -37.61 1.31
N ASP A 20 -4.34 -38.55 1.55
CA ASP A 20 -5.25 -38.58 2.68
C ASP A 20 -4.41 -38.72 3.98
N GLU A 21 -3.75 -37.64 4.41
CA GLU A 21 -3.15 -37.56 5.74
C GLU A 21 -4.19 -36.99 6.71
N GLU A 22 -4.61 -37.83 7.65
CA GLU A 22 -5.48 -37.45 8.76
C GLU A 22 -4.95 -36.20 9.46
N ILE A 23 -5.77 -35.15 9.49
CA ILE A 23 -5.52 -33.95 10.29
C ILE A 23 -5.40 -34.37 11.76
N PRO A 24 -4.24 -34.16 12.42
CA PRO A 24 -4.07 -34.60 13.79
C PRO A 24 -5.12 -33.98 14.72
N PRO A 25 -5.53 -34.71 15.77
CA PRO A 25 -6.58 -34.25 16.68
C PRO A 25 -6.15 -32.98 17.44
N PRO A 26 -7.12 -32.16 17.89
CA PRO A 26 -6.94 -30.75 18.32
C PRO A 26 -6.26 -30.56 19.69
N SER A 27 -5.38 -31.44 20.10
CA SER A 27 -4.70 -31.36 21.41
C SER A 27 -3.21 -30.96 21.35
N GLU A 28 -2.63 -30.82 20.17
CA GLU A 28 -1.24 -30.36 20.05
C GLU A 28 -1.20 -28.88 19.74
N LYS A 29 -0.66 -28.09 20.67
CA LYS A 29 -0.34 -26.68 20.44
C LYS A 29 0.90 -26.66 19.55
N TYR A 30 0.72 -26.10 18.34
CA TYR A 30 1.85 -25.78 17.48
C TYR A 30 2.70 -24.67 18.10
N THR A 31 3.99 -24.70 17.81
CA THR A 31 4.90 -23.61 18.15
C THR A 31 5.51 -23.02 16.89
N PHE A 32 5.90 -21.76 16.95
CA PHE A 32 6.45 -21.02 15.83
C PHE A 32 7.70 -20.27 16.29
N ASP A 33 8.75 -20.30 15.46
CA ASP A 33 9.88 -19.39 15.59
C ASP A 33 9.75 -18.29 14.54
N ILE A 34 10.14 -17.06 14.91
CA ILE A 34 10.11 -15.89 14.06
C ILE A 34 11.54 -15.36 13.92
N ALA A 35 12.00 -15.25 12.68
CA ALA A 35 13.20 -14.50 12.33
C ALA A 35 12.81 -13.26 11.51
N VAL A 36 13.40 -12.12 11.85
CA VAL A 36 13.24 -10.87 11.07
C VAL A 36 14.61 -10.58 10.46
N SER A 37 14.64 -10.37 9.16
CA SER A 37 15.85 -10.06 8.38
C SER A 37 15.58 -8.95 7.38
N ASP A 38 16.63 -8.47 6.70
CA ASP A 38 16.55 -7.43 5.69
C ASP A 38 15.70 -6.23 6.14
N ILE A 39 15.97 -5.78 7.37
CA ILE A 39 15.27 -4.63 7.96
C ILE A 39 15.81 -3.38 7.30
N ARG A 40 14.94 -2.68 6.57
CA ARG A 40 15.23 -1.43 5.87
C ARG A 40 14.42 -0.27 6.44
N VAL A 41 14.45 0.86 5.74
CA VAL A 41 13.75 2.08 6.16
C VAL A 41 12.23 1.91 6.18
N ALA A 42 11.66 1.22 5.18
CA ALA A 42 10.21 1.06 5.06
C ALA A 42 9.77 -0.39 4.82
N ASP A 43 10.69 -1.35 4.95
CA ASP A 43 10.35 -2.77 4.79
C ASP A 43 11.19 -3.69 5.68
N ALA A 44 10.71 -4.92 5.87
CA ALA A 44 11.42 -6.00 6.54
C ALA A 44 10.94 -7.36 6.04
N VAL A 45 11.78 -8.38 6.14
CA VAL A 45 11.43 -9.76 5.81
C VAL A 45 11.22 -10.55 7.10
N VAL A 46 10.08 -11.22 7.21
CA VAL A 46 9.73 -12.09 8.33
C VAL A 46 9.68 -13.53 7.84
N THR A 47 10.44 -14.41 8.48
CA THR A 47 10.39 -15.86 8.22
C THR A 47 9.84 -16.55 9.45
N VAL A 48 8.74 -17.27 9.28
CA VAL A 48 8.13 -18.10 10.33
C VAL A 48 8.55 -19.55 10.12
N THR A 49 9.02 -20.20 11.18
CA THR A 49 9.32 -21.63 11.17
C THR A 49 8.36 -22.35 12.09
N PRO A 50 7.33 -23.04 11.57
CA PRO A 50 6.40 -23.82 12.38
C PRO A 50 7.06 -25.11 12.86
N SER A 51 6.64 -25.61 14.04
CA SER A 51 7.06 -26.91 14.56
C SER A 51 6.56 -28.10 13.75
N ASP A 52 5.51 -27.89 12.94
CA ASP A 52 4.94 -28.84 12.00
C ASP A 52 4.70 -28.11 10.66
N ALA A 53 5.23 -28.65 9.58
CA ALA A 53 5.13 -28.04 8.23
C ALA A 53 3.69 -27.93 7.71
N LEU A 54 2.74 -28.69 8.26
CA LEU A 54 1.32 -28.65 7.91
C LEU A 54 0.53 -27.65 8.78
N ALA A 55 1.15 -27.08 9.83
CA ALA A 55 0.50 -26.07 10.64
C ALA A 55 0.17 -24.82 9.81
N THR A 56 -1.09 -24.42 9.86
CA THR A 56 -1.54 -23.14 9.27
C THR A 56 -1.38 -22.03 10.29
N TYR A 57 -0.95 -20.86 9.85
CA TYR A 57 -0.75 -19.71 10.72
C TYR A 57 -1.04 -18.40 10.03
N TYR A 58 -1.37 -17.40 10.83
CA TYR A 58 -1.39 -16.00 10.42
C TYR A 58 -0.13 -15.30 10.95
N CYS A 59 0.53 -14.54 10.09
CA CYS A 59 1.70 -13.74 10.43
C CYS A 59 1.50 -12.31 9.94
N SER A 60 1.86 -11.34 10.78
CA SER A 60 1.81 -9.93 10.42
C SER A 60 2.81 -9.11 11.24
N VAL A 61 2.84 -7.80 10.97
CA VAL A 61 3.62 -6.84 11.74
C VAL A 61 2.70 -5.75 12.29
N VAL A 62 3.05 -5.22 13.45
CA VAL A 62 2.28 -4.17 14.11
C VAL A 62 3.23 -3.21 14.82
N LYS A 63 2.93 -1.92 14.85
CA LYS A 63 3.69 -0.98 15.68
C LYS A 63 3.65 -1.43 17.15
N LYS A 64 4.83 -1.48 17.77
CA LYS A 64 4.96 -1.88 19.17
C LYS A 64 4.04 -1.07 20.07
N ALA A 65 3.96 0.24 19.85
CA ALA A 65 3.09 1.12 20.63
C ALA A 65 1.60 0.75 20.54
N ASP A 66 1.12 0.27 19.39
CA ASP A 66 -0.29 -0.13 19.22
C ASP A 66 -0.57 -1.49 19.87
N PHE A 67 0.37 -2.42 19.76
CA PHE A 67 0.29 -3.71 20.43
C PHE A 67 0.21 -3.53 21.97
N ASP A 68 1.14 -2.74 22.52
CA ASP A 68 1.28 -2.56 23.96
C ASP A 68 0.06 -1.84 24.60
N LYS A 69 -0.74 -1.08 23.82
CA LYS A 69 -1.99 -0.45 24.29
C LYS A 69 -3.04 -1.47 24.74
N LEU A 70 -3.01 -2.70 24.24
CA LEU A 70 -3.98 -3.74 24.57
C LEU A 70 -3.60 -4.52 25.84
N GLY A 71 -2.37 -4.37 26.31
CA GLY A 71 -1.92 -4.79 27.65
C GLY A 71 -1.54 -6.27 27.77
N SER A 72 -1.99 -7.17 26.92
CA SER A 72 -1.57 -8.58 26.92
C SER A 72 -1.62 -9.21 25.52
N ASP A 73 -0.91 -10.34 25.36
CA ASP A 73 -0.90 -11.09 24.10
C ASP A 73 -2.28 -11.68 23.77
N GLU A 74 -3.03 -12.12 24.79
CA GLU A 74 -4.39 -12.63 24.61
C GLU A 74 -5.35 -11.54 24.16
N ALA A 75 -5.29 -10.35 24.78
CA ALA A 75 -6.14 -9.22 24.40
C ALA A 75 -5.83 -8.73 22.97
N TYR A 76 -4.55 -8.78 22.57
CA TYR A 76 -4.18 -8.46 21.20
C TYR A 76 -4.68 -9.51 20.22
N LEU A 77 -4.54 -10.81 20.54
CA LEU A 77 -5.01 -11.89 19.68
C LEU A 77 -6.53 -11.82 19.44
N ASP A 78 -7.31 -11.55 20.49
CA ASP A 78 -8.77 -11.40 20.37
C ASP A 78 -9.13 -10.21 19.47
N ASP A 79 -8.48 -9.05 19.66
CA ASP A 79 -8.67 -7.85 18.84
C ASP A 79 -8.26 -8.07 17.37
N ASP A 80 -7.18 -8.81 17.13
CA ASP A 80 -6.69 -9.11 15.77
C ASP A 80 -7.64 -10.08 15.04
N ILE A 81 -8.18 -11.08 15.72
CA ILE A 81 -9.22 -11.97 15.17
C ILE A 81 -10.47 -11.17 14.80
N ASP A 82 -10.91 -10.24 15.63
CA ASP A 82 -12.06 -9.40 15.33
C ASP A 82 -11.78 -8.44 14.16
N TYR A 83 -10.54 -7.93 14.06
CA TYR A 83 -10.08 -7.19 12.89
C TYR A 83 -10.16 -8.04 11.62
N LEU A 84 -9.66 -9.30 11.63
CA LEU A 84 -9.72 -10.19 10.46
C LEU A 84 -11.17 -10.50 10.04
N LYS A 85 -12.09 -10.68 11.00
CA LYS A 85 -13.53 -10.83 10.72
C LYS A 85 -14.09 -9.58 10.03
N ALA A 86 -13.76 -8.39 10.54
CA ALA A 86 -14.20 -7.13 9.94
C ALA A 86 -13.64 -6.94 8.52
N GLN A 87 -12.39 -7.38 8.25
CA GLN A 87 -11.85 -7.37 6.89
C GLN A 87 -12.57 -8.35 5.95
N ALA A 88 -12.96 -9.52 6.44
CA ALA A 88 -13.76 -10.47 5.67
C ALA A 88 -15.11 -9.84 5.26
N GLU A 89 -15.81 -9.22 6.21
CA GLU A 89 -17.09 -8.51 5.95
C GLU A 89 -16.92 -7.37 4.94
N LYS A 90 -15.87 -6.55 5.09
CA LYS A 90 -15.55 -5.45 4.17
C LYS A 90 -15.32 -5.95 2.74
N LYS A 91 -14.71 -7.13 2.59
CA LYS A 91 -14.47 -7.78 1.28
C LYS A 91 -15.65 -8.63 0.80
N GLN A 92 -16.76 -8.68 1.54
CA GLN A 92 -17.94 -9.50 1.25
C GLN A 92 -17.62 -11.01 1.15
N LEU A 93 -16.65 -11.48 1.94
CA LEU A 93 -16.25 -12.88 2.04
C LEU A 93 -16.74 -13.49 3.34
N THR A 94 -16.91 -14.81 3.37
CA THR A 94 -17.02 -15.53 4.63
C THR A 94 -15.67 -15.48 5.36
N PHE A 95 -15.68 -15.57 6.70
CA PHE A 95 -14.43 -15.55 7.47
C PHE A 95 -13.46 -16.65 7.02
N LYS A 96 -13.96 -17.87 6.75
CA LYS A 96 -13.16 -18.95 6.19
C LYS A 96 -12.52 -18.57 4.85
N ALA A 97 -13.30 -18.10 3.89
CA ALA A 97 -12.78 -17.73 2.57
C ALA A 97 -11.74 -16.60 2.65
N TYR A 98 -11.91 -15.68 3.61
CA TYR A 98 -10.91 -14.64 3.86
C TYR A 98 -9.63 -15.21 4.48
N LEU A 99 -9.74 -16.06 5.51
CA LEU A 99 -8.57 -16.70 6.13
C LEU A 99 -7.75 -17.49 5.11
N GLU A 100 -8.38 -18.23 4.21
CA GLU A 100 -7.69 -18.96 3.13
C GLU A 100 -6.84 -18.05 2.23
N THR A 101 -7.07 -16.74 2.23
CA THR A 101 -6.26 -15.76 1.46
C THR A 101 -5.11 -15.15 2.24
N VAL A 102 -5.08 -15.27 3.58
CA VAL A 102 -4.12 -14.57 4.43
C VAL A 102 -3.31 -15.47 5.37
N ILE A 103 -3.71 -16.73 5.53
CA ILE A 103 -2.94 -17.72 6.31
C ILE A 103 -1.87 -18.38 5.44
N ALA A 104 -0.77 -18.76 6.08
CA ALA A 104 0.36 -19.42 5.44
C ALA A 104 0.64 -20.81 6.04
N THR A 105 1.49 -21.58 5.36
CA THR A 105 2.06 -22.86 5.81
C THR A 105 3.55 -22.90 5.45
N GLY A 106 4.33 -23.73 6.12
CA GLY A 106 5.77 -23.86 5.84
C GLY A 106 6.57 -22.65 6.31
N SER A 107 7.73 -22.41 5.73
CA SER A 107 8.72 -21.41 6.18
C SER A 107 9.12 -20.42 5.07
N GLU A 108 8.20 -20.06 4.20
CA GLU A 108 8.50 -19.09 3.14
C GLU A 108 8.66 -17.67 3.75
N PRO A 109 9.67 -16.90 3.31
CA PRO A 109 9.87 -15.53 3.76
C PRO A 109 8.73 -14.63 3.26
N ILE A 110 8.22 -13.76 4.14
CA ILE A 110 7.15 -12.79 3.86
C ILE A 110 7.77 -11.40 3.95
N LYS A 111 7.73 -10.63 2.86
CA LYS A 111 8.15 -9.22 2.87
C LYS A 111 6.98 -8.35 3.32
N PHE A 112 7.20 -7.55 4.36
CA PHE A 112 6.30 -6.49 4.82
C PHE A 112 6.83 -5.15 4.34
N VAL A 113 5.99 -4.38 3.70
CA VAL A 113 6.30 -3.07 3.11
C VAL A 113 5.43 -1.97 3.75
N THR A 114 5.69 -0.71 3.41
CA THR A 114 4.96 0.45 3.94
C THR A 114 5.07 0.56 5.46
N LEU A 115 6.25 0.21 5.99
CA LEU A 115 6.58 0.41 7.40
C LEU A 115 7.08 1.85 7.59
N GLU A 116 6.75 2.47 8.72
CA GLU A 116 7.28 3.78 9.06
C GLU A 116 8.77 3.68 9.42
N PRO A 117 9.59 4.65 8.98
CA PRO A 117 11.01 4.70 9.34
C PRO A 117 11.23 4.84 10.85
N SER A 118 12.40 4.42 11.33
CA SER A 118 12.84 4.58 12.73
C SER A 118 11.81 4.14 13.78
N THR A 119 10.95 3.19 13.43
CA THR A 119 9.77 2.82 14.21
C THR A 119 9.89 1.40 14.77
N ASP A 120 9.53 1.22 16.03
CA ASP A 120 9.51 -0.06 16.71
C ASP A 120 8.27 -0.87 16.32
N TYR A 121 8.48 -2.12 15.89
CA TYR A 121 7.46 -3.08 15.51
C TYR A 121 7.58 -4.39 16.28
N TYR A 122 6.48 -5.14 16.32
CA TYR A 122 6.49 -6.57 16.54
C TYR A 122 6.14 -7.31 15.25
N ALA A 123 6.98 -8.24 14.82
CA ALA A 123 6.54 -9.33 13.95
C ALA A 123 5.86 -10.37 14.84
N TYR A 124 4.65 -10.80 14.49
CA TYR A 124 3.91 -11.75 15.30
C TYR A 124 3.28 -12.86 14.47
N VAL A 125 3.07 -14.00 15.10
CA VAL A 125 2.44 -15.18 14.51
C VAL A 125 1.57 -15.88 15.53
N TYR A 126 0.49 -16.46 15.07
CA TYR A 126 -0.28 -17.45 15.81
C TYR A 126 -0.88 -18.49 14.85
N GLY A 127 -0.98 -19.71 15.34
CA GLY A 127 -1.62 -20.79 14.60
C GLY A 127 -3.13 -20.57 14.52
N ILE A 128 -3.68 -20.67 13.32
CA ILE A 128 -5.12 -20.56 13.07
C ILE A 128 -5.52 -21.45 11.90
N THR A 129 -6.63 -22.20 12.04
CA THR A 129 -7.16 -23.01 10.94
C THR A 129 -8.01 -22.17 9.97
N PRO A 130 -8.26 -22.64 8.74
CA PRO A 130 -9.19 -21.99 7.83
C PRO A 130 -10.59 -21.75 8.44
N GLU A 131 -11.02 -22.58 9.38
CA GLU A 131 -12.29 -22.44 10.09
C GLU A 131 -12.24 -21.39 11.21
N GLY A 132 -11.10 -20.73 11.43
CA GLY A 132 -10.92 -19.66 12.42
C GLY A 132 -10.62 -20.17 13.84
N ARG A 133 -10.23 -21.42 13.99
CA ARG A 133 -9.83 -21.97 15.31
C ARG A 133 -8.35 -21.67 15.56
N VAL A 134 -8.05 -20.99 16.65
CA VAL A 134 -6.67 -20.76 17.13
C VAL A 134 -6.04 -22.07 17.61
N THR A 135 -4.81 -22.34 17.18
CA THR A 135 -4.08 -23.60 17.45
C THR A 135 -2.75 -23.38 18.20
N SER A 136 -2.38 -22.15 18.49
CA SER A 136 -1.21 -21.81 19.30
C SER A 136 -1.41 -20.54 20.11
N ASP A 137 -0.52 -20.31 21.08
CA ASP A 137 -0.37 -18.99 21.68
C ASP A 137 0.25 -18.01 20.66
N LEU A 138 0.06 -16.71 20.85
CA LEU A 138 0.71 -15.68 20.05
C LEU A 138 2.22 -15.65 20.38
N LYS A 139 3.03 -15.68 19.34
CA LYS A 139 4.49 -15.45 19.41
C LYS A 139 4.81 -14.13 18.74
N LYS A 140 5.72 -13.35 19.32
CA LYS A 140 6.18 -12.09 18.72
C LYS A 140 7.68 -11.88 18.88
N THR A 141 8.27 -11.16 17.94
CA THR A 141 9.68 -10.76 17.91
C THR A 141 9.76 -9.27 17.63
N PRO A 142 10.43 -8.47 18.49
CA PRO A 142 10.59 -7.04 18.23
C PRO A 142 11.63 -6.79 17.16
N PHE A 143 11.41 -5.72 16.37
CA PHE A 143 12.42 -5.15 15.49
C PHE A 143 12.16 -3.64 15.33
N THR A 144 13.15 -2.90 14.84
CA THR A 144 13.04 -1.47 14.57
C THR A 144 13.46 -1.24 13.12
N THR A 145 12.65 -0.53 12.34
CA THR A 145 13.02 -0.13 10.97
C THR A 145 14.22 0.81 10.98
N ALA A 146 14.99 0.80 9.89
CA ALA A 146 16.16 1.65 9.75
C ALA A 146 15.78 3.15 9.73
N THR A 147 16.70 3.99 10.15
CA THR A 147 16.59 5.44 9.99
C THR A 147 17.12 5.79 8.59
N PRO A 148 16.41 6.64 7.82
CA PRO A 148 16.97 7.17 6.58
C PRO A 148 18.29 7.89 6.85
N GLU A 149 19.32 7.60 6.05
CA GLU A 149 20.56 8.38 6.12
C GLU A 149 20.38 9.66 5.31
N PRO A 150 20.41 10.85 5.95
CA PRO A 150 20.27 12.10 5.23
C PRO A 150 21.46 12.29 4.28
N THR A 151 21.18 12.53 3.02
CA THR A 151 22.16 13.02 2.06
C THR A 151 21.95 14.50 1.81
N GLU A 152 22.96 15.16 1.24
CA GLU A 152 22.87 16.58 0.88
C GLU A 152 22.10 16.81 -0.44
N LEU A 153 21.53 15.75 -1.06
CA LEU A 153 20.76 15.87 -2.30
C LEU A 153 19.48 16.66 -2.05
N THR A 154 19.35 17.76 -2.76
CA THR A 154 18.17 18.65 -2.71
C THR A 154 17.57 18.83 -4.09
N PHE A 155 16.30 19.27 -4.14
CA PHE A 155 15.57 19.46 -5.39
C PHE A 155 15.00 20.88 -5.47
N GLU A 156 15.19 21.53 -6.62
CA GLU A 156 14.45 22.73 -7.00
C GLU A 156 13.23 22.30 -7.81
N PHE A 157 12.03 22.76 -7.39
CA PHE A 157 10.79 22.52 -8.11
C PHE A 157 10.35 23.77 -8.84
N LYS A 158 10.06 23.66 -10.14
CA LYS A 158 9.45 24.71 -10.94
C LYS A 158 8.11 24.23 -11.46
N VAL A 159 7.05 24.98 -11.12
CA VAL A 159 5.70 24.71 -11.60
C VAL A 159 5.18 25.97 -12.28
N GLU A 160 5.04 25.89 -13.59
CA GLU A 160 4.69 27.03 -14.44
C GLU A 160 3.47 26.70 -15.31
N ASN A 161 2.94 27.69 -16.02
CA ASN A 161 1.83 27.54 -16.98
C ASN A 161 0.63 26.76 -16.40
N ILE A 162 0.31 26.99 -15.11
CA ILE A 162 -0.75 26.29 -14.41
C ILE A 162 -2.11 26.64 -15.00
N THR A 163 -2.83 25.62 -15.44
CA THR A 163 -4.21 25.72 -15.95
C THR A 163 -5.19 25.02 -15.01
N MET A 164 -6.42 24.80 -15.43
CA MET A 164 -7.40 24.01 -14.68
C MET A 164 -7.04 22.51 -14.62
N THR A 165 -6.36 22.00 -15.64
CA THR A 165 -6.17 20.56 -15.82
C THR A 165 -4.73 20.15 -16.12
N ALA A 166 -3.79 21.10 -16.17
CA ALA A 166 -2.39 20.85 -16.51
C ALA A 166 -1.46 21.90 -15.88
N ALA A 167 -0.18 21.57 -15.80
CA ALA A 167 0.91 22.47 -15.45
C ALA A 167 2.21 21.98 -16.09
N ASP A 168 3.15 22.88 -16.34
CA ASP A 168 4.53 22.50 -16.62
C ASP A 168 5.27 22.31 -15.29
N ILE A 169 5.80 21.13 -15.07
CA ILE A 169 6.49 20.76 -13.83
C ILE A 169 7.93 20.36 -14.18
N ALA A 170 8.89 20.96 -13.50
CA ALA A 170 10.28 20.55 -13.57
C ALA A 170 10.84 20.29 -12.17
N VAL A 171 11.61 19.22 -12.03
CA VAL A 171 12.37 18.82 -10.85
C VAL A 171 13.84 18.83 -11.20
N ILE A 172 14.63 19.60 -10.46
CA ILE A 172 16.05 19.86 -10.74
C ILE A 172 16.83 19.41 -9.50
N PRO A 173 17.56 18.28 -9.55
CA PRO A 173 18.38 17.83 -8.44
C PRO A 173 19.63 18.71 -8.28
N SER A 174 20.17 18.80 -7.07
CA SER A 174 21.45 19.48 -6.80
C SER A 174 22.68 18.69 -7.30
N ASP A 175 22.50 17.42 -7.64
CA ASP A 175 23.48 16.52 -8.22
C ASP A 175 22.83 15.79 -9.41
N ASP A 176 23.26 16.10 -10.62
CA ASP A 176 22.71 15.56 -11.86
C ASP A 176 23.04 14.06 -12.07
N GLU A 177 23.99 13.50 -11.31
CA GLU A 177 24.35 12.08 -11.40
C GLU A 177 23.59 11.22 -10.36
N ALA A 178 22.97 11.84 -9.36
CA ALA A 178 22.23 11.11 -8.33
C ALA A 178 20.89 10.60 -8.86
N PRO A 179 20.59 9.30 -8.74
CA PRO A 179 19.29 8.78 -9.13
C PRO A 179 18.21 9.19 -8.12
N TYR A 180 17.06 9.58 -8.64
CA TYR A 180 15.91 9.97 -7.83
C TYR A 180 14.59 9.57 -8.47
N TYR A 181 13.53 9.55 -7.64
CA TYR A 181 12.14 9.37 -8.04
C TYR A 181 11.37 10.66 -7.79
N PHE A 182 10.45 11.00 -8.66
CA PHE A 182 9.50 12.09 -8.45
C PHE A 182 8.13 11.73 -9.01
N ASP A 183 7.10 12.35 -8.45
CA ASP A 183 5.73 12.23 -8.97
C ASP A 183 4.86 13.40 -8.49
N VAL A 184 3.60 13.41 -8.93
CA VAL A 184 2.59 14.41 -8.60
C VAL A 184 1.37 13.73 -7.99
N ILE A 185 0.96 14.20 -6.82
CA ILE A 185 -0.17 13.64 -6.08
C ILE A 185 -1.11 14.74 -5.58
N ALA A 186 -2.42 14.46 -5.55
CA ALA A 186 -3.36 15.39 -4.94
C ALA A 186 -3.08 15.55 -3.44
N ALA A 187 -2.98 16.78 -2.92
CA ALA A 187 -2.65 17.06 -1.53
C ALA A 187 -3.61 16.39 -0.54
N ALA A 188 -4.86 16.18 -0.93
CA ALA A 188 -5.87 15.47 -0.14
C ALA A 188 -5.50 14.00 0.13
N ALA A 189 -4.62 13.37 -0.65
CA ALA A 189 -4.16 12.01 -0.39
C ALA A 189 -3.36 11.89 0.91
N TYR A 190 -2.68 12.97 1.29
CA TYR A 190 -1.82 13.04 2.49
C TYR A 190 -2.45 13.82 3.64
N GLU A 191 -3.74 14.16 3.54
CA GLU A 191 -4.44 14.89 4.60
C GLU A 191 -4.53 14.05 5.88
N GLY A 192 -3.96 14.57 6.97
CA GLY A 192 -3.95 13.91 8.29
C GLY A 192 -2.87 12.85 8.48
N MET A 193 -2.01 12.62 7.48
CA MET A 193 -0.85 11.74 7.62
C MET A 193 0.33 12.48 8.25
N SER A 194 1.14 11.76 9.02
CA SER A 194 2.44 12.24 9.51
C SER A 194 3.49 12.21 8.40
N GLU A 195 4.62 12.90 8.60
CA GLU A 195 5.74 12.89 7.65
C GLU A 195 6.28 11.46 7.43
N ASP A 196 6.34 10.64 8.47
CA ASP A 196 6.77 9.24 8.38
C ASP A 196 5.78 8.36 7.60
N GLU A 197 4.47 8.59 7.75
CA GLU A 197 3.45 7.90 6.97
C GLU A 197 3.51 8.28 5.48
N ILE A 198 3.74 9.56 5.19
CA ILE A 198 3.91 10.03 3.80
C ILE A 198 5.17 9.43 3.19
N LEU A 199 6.29 9.44 3.91
CA LEU A 199 7.54 8.83 3.43
C LEU A 199 7.37 7.33 3.14
N ALA A 200 6.70 6.60 4.02
CA ALA A 200 6.43 5.18 3.82
C ALA A 200 5.58 4.92 2.57
N ASP A 201 4.54 5.73 2.32
CA ASP A 201 3.68 5.65 1.14
C ASP A 201 4.46 5.96 -0.15
N VAL A 202 5.29 7.00 -0.13
CA VAL A 202 6.17 7.36 -1.27
C VAL A 202 7.14 6.23 -1.58
N LEU A 203 7.79 5.64 -0.57
CA LEU A 203 8.75 4.54 -0.77
C LEU A 203 8.09 3.27 -1.34
N ASP A 204 6.86 2.97 -0.95
CA ASP A 204 6.08 1.86 -1.53
C ASP A 204 5.68 2.11 -3.00
N ALA A 205 5.50 3.38 -3.36
CA ALA A 205 5.13 3.77 -4.73
C ALA A 205 6.32 3.77 -5.71
N ILE A 206 7.57 3.73 -5.23
CA ILE A 206 8.75 3.79 -6.10
C ILE A 206 8.82 2.56 -7.02
N ILE A 207 8.87 2.84 -8.31
CA ILE A 207 9.14 1.82 -9.33
C ILE A 207 10.59 2.06 -9.84
N PRO A 208 11.54 1.15 -9.59
CA PRO A 208 12.95 1.36 -9.95
C PRO A 208 13.18 1.68 -11.43
N ALA A 209 12.32 1.22 -12.32
CA ALA A 209 12.38 1.50 -13.75
C ALA A 209 12.04 2.98 -14.11
N TYR A 210 11.47 3.73 -13.17
CA TYR A 210 11.12 5.15 -13.34
C TYR A 210 12.05 6.10 -12.59
N LEU A 211 13.14 5.58 -12.03
CA LEU A 211 14.21 6.46 -11.52
C LEU A 211 14.83 7.24 -12.66
N THR A 212 15.10 8.49 -12.40
CA THR A 212 15.72 9.42 -13.35
C THR A 212 16.97 10.07 -12.77
N GLN A 213 17.73 10.80 -13.59
CA GLN A 213 18.91 11.56 -13.22
C GLN A 213 18.90 12.89 -13.96
N GLY A 214 19.52 13.92 -13.38
CA GLY A 214 19.52 15.26 -13.95
C GLY A 214 18.13 15.90 -13.93
N PRO A 215 17.94 17.10 -14.54
CA PRO A 215 16.65 17.76 -14.60
C PRO A 215 15.63 16.95 -15.40
N ASP A 216 14.46 16.71 -14.82
CA ASP A 216 13.34 15.98 -15.42
C ASP A 216 12.01 16.62 -15.02
N GLY A 217 10.88 16.13 -15.51
CA GLY A 217 9.58 16.68 -15.16
C GLY A 217 8.44 16.22 -16.06
N TYR A 218 7.29 16.84 -15.85
CA TYR A 218 6.07 16.61 -16.63
C TYR A 218 5.69 17.88 -17.39
N PRO A 219 5.83 17.93 -18.72
CA PRO A 219 5.29 19.02 -19.51
C PRO A 219 3.75 19.00 -19.49
N ALA A 220 3.12 20.15 -19.66
CA ALA A 220 1.66 20.30 -19.55
C ALA A 220 0.87 19.34 -20.47
N GLU A 221 1.45 18.95 -21.61
CA GLU A 221 0.83 18.03 -22.57
C GLU A 221 0.68 16.59 -22.02
N MET A 222 1.42 16.22 -20.98
CA MET A 222 1.24 14.92 -20.34
C MET A 222 -0.05 14.83 -19.51
N PHE A 223 -0.61 15.97 -19.10
CA PHE A 223 -1.84 16.01 -18.29
C PHE A 223 -3.09 16.01 -19.16
N GLU A 224 -3.26 15.01 -20.00
CA GLU A 224 -4.42 14.83 -20.86
C GLU A 224 -5.24 13.59 -20.51
N GLY A 225 -6.51 13.60 -20.82
CA GLY A 225 -7.39 12.45 -20.63
C GLY A 225 -7.50 12.00 -19.16
N MET A 226 -7.13 10.77 -18.87
CA MET A 226 -7.18 10.20 -17.49
C MET A 226 -6.08 10.75 -16.57
N LEU A 227 -5.03 11.34 -17.11
CA LEU A 227 -3.94 11.96 -16.35
C LEU A 227 -4.18 13.44 -16.07
N ALA A 228 -5.27 14.04 -16.61
CA ALA A 228 -5.61 15.43 -16.40
C ALA A 228 -5.77 15.75 -14.89
N LEU A 229 -5.14 16.83 -14.46
CA LEU A 229 -5.33 17.35 -13.11
C LEU A 229 -6.78 17.82 -12.92
N LYS A 230 -7.25 17.85 -11.67
CA LYS A 230 -8.59 18.34 -11.33
C LYS A 230 -8.56 19.86 -11.16
N PRO A 231 -9.56 20.61 -11.67
CA PRO A 231 -9.65 22.05 -11.46
C PRO A 231 -9.75 22.45 -9.98
N GLY A 232 -9.13 23.57 -9.61
CA GLY A 232 -9.19 24.14 -8.28
C GLY A 232 -8.68 23.20 -7.17
N THR A 233 -7.74 22.34 -7.49
CA THR A 233 -7.25 21.27 -6.60
C THR A 233 -5.80 21.54 -6.23
N GLU A 234 -5.48 21.32 -4.95
CA GLU A 234 -4.09 21.35 -4.46
C GLU A 234 -3.38 20.04 -4.76
N TYR A 235 -2.12 20.14 -5.17
CA TYR A 235 -1.22 19.05 -5.47
C TYR A 235 0.12 19.23 -4.78
N TYR A 236 0.79 18.13 -4.53
CA TYR A 236 2.22 18.09 -4.28
C TYR A 236 2.94 17.53 -5.51
N VAL A 237 4.03 18.18 -5.94
CA VAL A 237 5.11 17.51 -6.63
C VAL A 237 6.14 17.15 -5.56
N TYR A 238 6.63 15.93 -5.57
CA TYR A 238 7.60 15.46 -4.61
C TYR A 238 8.77 14.77 -5.30
N ALA A 239 9.93 14.76 -4.63
CA ALA A 239 11.10 14.05 -5.10
C ALA A 239 11.90 13.49 -3.92
N ILE A 240 12.54 12.35 -4.15
CA ILE A 240 13.40 11.65 -3.20
C ILE A 240 14.53 10.94 -3.94
N GLY A 241 15.76 11.10 -3.48
CA GLY A 241 16.88 10.30 -3.95
C GLY A 241 16.70 8.84 -3.56
N TYR A 242 17.07 7.90 -4.45
CA TYR A 242 16.83 6.48 -4.21
C TYR A 242 17.90 5.59 -4.84
N ASP A 243 18.43 4.66 -4.06
CA ASP A 243 19.37 3.61 -4.51
C ASP A 243 18.59 2.33 -4.82
N ALA A 244 18.44 2.01 -6.10
CA ALA A 244 17.69 0.84 -6.56
C ALA A 244 18.38 -0.50 -6.21
N GLU A 245 19.68 -0.53 -6.00
CA GLU A 245 20.42 -1.76 -5.66
C GLU A 245 20.24 -2.11 -4.18
N LYS A 246 20.23 -1.08 -3.33
CA LYS A 246 19.99 -1.25 -1.88
C LYS A 246 18.51 -1.18 -1.51
N GLU A 247 17.66 -0.70 -2.43
CA GLU A 247 16.25 -0.39 -2.17
C GLU A 247 16.07 0.57 -0.98
N GLU A 248 16.88 1.64 -0.93
CA GLU A 248 16.88 2.60 0.18
C GLU A 248 16.86 4.04 -0.34
N PRO A 249 16.20 4.97 0.39
CA PRO A 249 16.28 6.39 0.07
C PRO A 249 17.71 6.91 0.30
N THR A 250 18.15 7.82 -0.58
CA THR A 250 19.44 8.50 -0.50
C THR A 250 19.31 10.00 -0.22
N SER A 251 18.11 10.51 0.00
CA SER A 251 17.86 11.88 0.47
C SER A 251 16.62 11.92 1.35
N GLU A 252 16.38 13.06 1.99
CA GLU A 252 15.07 13.35 2.56
C GLU A 252 14.03 13.52 1.46
N LEU A 253 12.76 13.19 1.77
CA LEU A 253 11.63 13.49 0.90
C LEU A 253 11.41 15.00 0.86
N GLN A 254 11.39 15.57 -0.34
CA GLN A 254 11.11 16.99 -0.52
C GLN A 254 9.82 17.16 -1.34
N MET A 255 9.00 18.12 -0.95
CA MET A 255 7.68 18.33 -1.52
C MET A 255 7.45 19.82 -1.78
N TYR A 256 6.83 20.09 -2.93
CA TYR A 256 6.39 21.44 -3.30
C TYR A 256 4.90 21.45 -3.60
N LYS A 257 4.15 22.35 -2.94
CA LYS A 257 2.70 22.46 -3.10
C LYS A 257 2.35 23.47 -4.19
N PHE A 258 1.42 23.10 -5.08
CA PHE A 258 0.82 24.01 -6.05
C PHE A 258 -0.69 23.78 -6.17
N SER A 259 -1.41 24.69 -6.82
CA SER A 259 -2.84 24.55 -7.05
C SER A 259 -3.17 24.80 -8.51
N THR A 260 -4.01 23.95 -9.09
CA THR A 260 -4.61 24.21 -10.40
C THR A 260 -5.59 25.37 -10.30
N THR A 261 -5.82 26.08 -11.43
CA THR A 261 -6.80 27.16 -11.46
C THR A 261 -8.23 26.62 -11.31
N ALA A 262 -9.04 27.34 -10.54
CA ALA A 262 -10.45 27.00 -10.41
C ALA A 262 -11.24 27.49 -11.66
N PRO A 263 -12.38 26.85 -12.00
CA PRO A 263 -13.26 27.35 -13.03
C PRO A 263 -13.72 28.78 -12.68
N THR A 264 -13.56 29.69 -13.63
CA THR A 264 -14.08 31.08 -13.51
C THR A 264 -15.45 31.12 -14.16
N GLY A 265 -16.53 31.10 -13.36
CA GLY A 265 -17.89 31.22 -13.83
C GLY A 265 -18.88 30.34 -13.10
N GLU A 266 -20.17 30.64 -13.16
CA GLU A 266 -21.21 29.71 -12.75
C GLU A 266 -21.17 28.47 -13.65
N ALA A 267 -21.30 27.28 -13.04
CA ALA A 267 -21.44 26.05 -13.81
C ALA A 267 -22.60 26.23 -14.81
N PRO A 268 -22.42 25.95 -16.11
CA PRO A 268 -23.51 26.05 -17.05
C PRO A 268 -24.67 25.15 -16.58
N ASP A 269 -25.89 25.65 -16.64
CA ASP A 269 -27.10 24.87 -16.40
C ASP A 269 -27.22 23.77 -17.47
N LEU A 270 -26.60 22.62 -17.17
CA LEU A 270 -26.61 21.47 -18.08
C LEU A 270 -27.81 20.58 -17.72
N THR A 271 -28.74 20.46 -18.65
CA THR A 271 -29.78 19.44 -18.60
C THR A 271 -29.32 18.20 -19.36
N PHE A 272 -29.51 17.04 -18.74
CA PHE A 272 -29.19 15.77 -19.40
C PHE A 272 -30.48 15.07 -19.79
N SER A 273 -30.61 14.67 -21.05
CA SER A 273 -31.63 13.73 -21.49
C SER A 273 -31.02 12.37 -21.75
N ALA A 274 -31.65 11.33 -21.21
CA ALA A 274 -31.28 9.95 -21.50
C ALA A 274 -32.44 9.26 -22.22
N ARG A 275 -32.14 8.51 -23.29
CA ARG A 275 -33.11 7.63 -23.95
C ARG A 275 -32.55 6.23 -24.09
N ALA A 276 -33.39 5.23 -23.92
CA ALA A 276 -33.03 3.86 -24.28
C ALA A 276 -32.95 3.75 -25.80
N GLY A 277 -31.89 3.14 -26.32
CA GLY A 277 -31.83 2.75 -27.73
C GLY A 277 -32.80 1.62 -28.03
N ASP A 278 -33.20 1.49 -29.30
CA ASP A 278 -34.00 0.36 -29.72
C ASP A 278 -33.19 -0.94 -29.52
N ALA A 279 -33.77 -1.87 -28.73
CA ALA A 279 -33.19 -3.19 -28.56
C ALA A 279 -33.46 -3.97 -29.88
N ASP A 280 -32.42 -4.26 -30.64
CA ASP A 280 -32.52 -5.30 -31.66
C ASP A 280 -32.89 -6.59 -30.97
N GLY A 281 -33.98 -7.22 -31.43
CA GLY A 281 -34.71 -8.31 -30.75
C GLY A 281 -33.92 -9.59 -30.40
N ASN A 282 -32.59 -9.55 -30.48
CA ASN A 282 -31.65 -10.63 -30.13
C ASN A 282 -30.55 -10.21 -29.14
N ASN A 283 -30.56 -9.00 -28.65
CA ASN A 283 -29.51 -8.51 -27.75
C ASN A 283 -30.06 -8.26 -26.34
N THR A 284 -29.45 -8.85 -25.33
CA THR A 284 -29.82 -8.69 -23.91
C THR A 284 -29.29 -7.40 -23.30
N SER A 285 -28.60 -6.53 -24.06
CA SER A 285 -28.04 -5.24 -23.61
C SER A 285 -28.78 -4.07 -24.27
N THR A 286 -29.22 -3.13 -23.44
CA THR A 286 -29.81 -1.85 -23.92
C THR A 286 -28.74 -0.79 -23.90
N MET A 287 -28.50 -0.09 -25.02
CA MET A 287 -27.66 1.09 -25.05
C MET A 287 -28.43 2.31 -24.54
N ILE A 288 -27.85 3.03 -23.59
CA ILE A 288 -28.38 4.28 -23.08
C ILE A 288 -27.56 5.41 -23.70
N TYR A 289 -28.23 6.29 -24.43
CA TYR A 289 -27.61 7.51 -24.99
C TYR A 289 -27.88 8.67 -24.03
N CYS A 290 -26.81 9.30 -23.51
CA CYS A 290 -26.89 10.52 -22.72
C CYS A 290 -26.44 11.71 -23.57
N THR A 291 -27.24 12.73 -23.68
CA THR A 291 -26.90 13.97 -24.39
C THR A 291 -26.96 15.13 -23.40
N ALA A 292 -25.88 15.88 -23.28
CA ALA A 292 -25.86 17.15 -22.56
C ALA A 292 -26.41 18.25 -23.50
N VAL A 293 -27.34 19.04 -23.05
CA VAL A 293 -27.89 20.19 -23.75
C VAL A 293 -27.56 21.44 -22.93
N SER A 294 -26.78 22.36 -23.49
CA SER A 294 -26.59 23.71 -22.94
C SER A 294 -27.68 24.61 -23.50
N GLU A 295 -28.41 25.32 -22.65
CA GLU A 295 -29.23 26.46 -23.10
C GLU A 295 -28.39 27.68 -23.44
#